data_f7855d4d918117a19d2bcef56603362e
#
_entry.id   f7855d4d918117a19d2bcef56603362e
#
_cell.length_a   1.000
_cell.length_b   1.000
_cell.length_c   1.000
_cell.angle_alpha   90.00
_cell.angle_beta   90.00
_cell.angle_gamma   90.00
#
_symmetry.space_group_name_H-M   'P 1'
#
loop_
_entity.id
_entity.type
_entity.pdbx_description
1 polymer ?
#
loop_
_entity_poly.entity_id
_entity_poly.type
_entity_poly.pdbx_seq_one_letter_code
_entity_poly.pdbx_strand_id
1 'polypeptide(L)' 'MATLKQATVLKHQSNLGEGVAEVALRAGEEVTILKEWQQRYLVKNSAGKLFNVPKELVQR' A
#
# COMPACT_ATOMS: atom_id res chain seq x y z
N MET A 1 11.44 -6.69 6.81
CA MET A 1 10.09 -6.75 6.27
C MET A 1 9.32 -5.52 6.75
N ALA A 2 8.42 -5.02 5.92
CA ALA A 2 7.64 -3.84 6.27
C ALA A 2 6.23 -4.23 6.67
N THR A 3 5.66 -3.51 7.61
CA THR A 3 4.29 -3.71 8.03
C THR A 3 3.58 -2.36 8.09
N LEU A 4 2.26 -2.40 8.06
CA LEU A 4 1.48 -1.20 8.22
C LEU A 4 1.29 -0.89 9.71
N LYS A 5 1.46 0.38 10.08
CA LYS A 5 1.31 0.80 11.47
C LYS A 5 -0.15 0.85 11.91
N GLN A 6 -1.05 1.11 10.97
CA GLN A 6 -2.47 1.21 11.27
C GLN A 6 -3.29 0.80 10.07
N ALA A 7 -4.56 0.50 10.32
CA ALA A 7 -5.48 0.14 9.25
C ALA A 7 -5.68 1.34 8.33
N THR A 8 -5.75 1.08 7.04
CA THR A 8 -5.97 2.12 6.06
C THR A 8 -6.73 1.54 4.86
N VAL A 9 -7.39 2.40 4.12
CA VAL A 9 -8.05 2.03 2.88
C VAL A 9 -7.32 2.75 1.75
N LEU A 10 -6.81 1.99 0.80
CA LEU A 10 -6.08 2.52 -0.34
C LEU A 10 -6.87 2.29 -1.61
N LYS A 11 -6.76 3.24 -2.52
CA LYS A 11 -7.40 3.13 -3.82
C LYS A 11 -6.41 2.57 -4.81
N HIS A 12 -6.85 1.54 -5.52
CA HIS A 12 -6.05 0.89 -6.54
C HIS A 12 -6.76 1.03 -7.88
N GLN A 13 -6.11 1.65 -8.85
CA GLN A 13 -6.65 1.79 -10.18
C GLN A 13 -5.84 0.91 -11.14
N SER A 14 -6.49 -0.14 -11.62
CA SER A 14 -5.80 -1.12 -12.46
C SER A 14 -5.70 -0.68 -13.92
N ASN A 15 -6.71 0.01 -14.43
CA ASN A 15 -6.74 0.47 -15.82
C ASN A 15 -7.32 1.85 -15.93
N LEU A 16 -6.91 2.56 -16.98
CA LEU A 16 -7.53 3.82 -17.34
C LEU A 16 -8.97 3.58 -17.78
N GLY A 17 -9.87 4.41 -17.28
CA GLY A 17 -11.27 4.31 -17.65
C GLY A 17 -12.09 3.35 -16.81
N GLU A 18 -11.46 2.55 -15.99
CA GLU A 18 -12.17 1.71 -15.04
C GLU A 18 -12.30 2.41 -13.70
N GLY A 19 -13.25 1.98 -12.91
CA GLY A 19 -13.43 2.52 -11.58
C GLY A 19 -12.23 2.21 -10.69
N VAL A 20 -12.07 3.01 -9.65
CA VAL A 20 -11.03 2.80 -8.66
C VAL A 20 -11.52 1.79 -7.64
N ALA A 21 -10.78 0.71 -7.45
CA ALA A 21 -11.09 -0.28 -6.44
C ALA A 21 -10.48 0.14 -5.11
N GLU A 22 -11.26 0.06 -4.05
CA GLU A 22 -10.75 0.33 -2.71
C GLU A 22 -10.36 -0.98 -2.07
N VAL A 23 -9.18 -1.01 -1.46
CA VAL A 23 -8.68 -2.17 -0.76
C VAL A 23 -8.36 -1.77 0.67
N ALA A 24 -8.99 -2.43 1.62
CA ALA A 24 -8.74 -2.18 3.04
C ALA A 24 -7.53 -3.01 3.48
N LEU A 25 -6.59 -2.34 4.13
CA LEU A 25 -5.41 -2.97 4.70
C LEU A 25 -5.47 -2.84 6.20
N ARG A 26 -5.02 -3.88 6.90
CA ARG A 26 -5.10 -3.93 8.35
C ARG A 26 -3.79 -3.50 8.98
N ALA A 27 -3.88 -3.02 10.21
CA ALA A 27 -2.69 -2.76 11.01
C ALA A 27 -1.91 -4.06 11.19
N GLY A 28 -0.59 -3.97 11.02
CA GLY A 28 0.27 -5.14 11.13
C GLY A 28 0.36 -5.98 9.88
N GLU A 29 -0.35 -5.64 8.82
CA GLU A 29 -0.27 -6.38 7.58
C GLU A 29 1.11 -6.23 6.96
N GLU A 30 1.68 -7.35 6.53
CA GLU A 30 3.00 -7.34 5.91
C GLU A 30 2.90 -6.86 4.47
N VAL A 31 3.82 -5.99 4.11
CA VAL A 31 3.94 -5.49 2.75
C VAL A 31 5.40 -5.52 2.33
N THR A 32 5.62 -5.61 1.03
CA THR A 32 6.97 -5.57 0.46
C THR A 32 7.20 -4.21 -0.16
N ILE A 33 8.24 -3.52 0.27
CA ILE A 33 8.60 -2.23 -0.30
C ILE A 33 9.35 -2.47 -1.59
N LEU A 34 8.79 -1.99 -2.70
CA LEU A 34 9.39 -2.14 -4.02
C LEU A 34 10.15 -0.88 -4.42
N LYS A 35 9.68 0.28 -3.97
CA LYS A 35 10.32 1.53 -4.31
C LYS A 35 10.07 2.54 -3.19
N GLU A 36 11.03 3.43 -3.01
CA GLU A 36 10.95 4.45 -1.98
C GLU A 36 11.04 5.83 -2.62
N TRP A 37 10.14 6.71 -2.23
CA TRP A 37 10.22 8.12 -2.55
C TRP A 37 10.43 8.93 -1.26
N GLN A 38 10.51 10.23 -1.37
CA GLN A 38 10.75 11.08 -0.21
C GLN A 38 9.70 10.94 0.89
N GLN A 39 8.44 10.83 0.49
CA GLN A 39 7.32 10.85 1.44
C GLN A 39 6.46 9.61 1.42
N ARG A 40 6.76 8.66 0.55
CA ARG A 40 5.91 7.47 0.40
C ARG A 40 6.70 6.29 -0.11
N TYR A 41 6.09 5.12 0.00
CA TYR A 41 6.65 3.89 -0.54
C TYR A 41 5.70 3.29 -1.56
N LEU A 42 6.25 2.62 -2.56
CA LEU A 42 5.48 1.72 -3.39
C LEU A 42 5.60 0.34 -2.76
N VAL A 43 4.48 -0.20 -2.34
CA VAL A 43 4.45 -1.48 -1.64
C VAL A 43 3.56 -2.46 -2.38
N LYS A 44 3.84 -3.73 -2.17
CA LYS A 44 3.05 -4.83 -2.69
C LYS A 44 2.49 -5.61 -1.50
N ASN A 45 1.19 -5.86 -1.53
CA ASN A 45 0.57 -6.61 -0.45
C ASN A 45 0.61 -8.13 -0.72
N SER A 46 0.06 -8.91 0.19
CA SER A 46 0.04 -10.37 0.05
C SER A 46 -0.78 -10.86 -1.14
N ALA A 47 -1.73 -10.05 -1.60
CA ALA A 47 -2.53 -10.38 -2.78
C ALA A 47 -1.84 -10.01 -4.10
N GLY A 48 -0.65 -9.42 -4.03
CA GLY A 48 0.11 -9.03 -5.22
C GLY A 48 -0.27 -7.68 -5.79
N LYS A 49 -1.05 -6.88 -5.08
CA LYS A 49 -1.46 -5.56 -5.55
C LYS A 49 -0.49 -4.50 -5.08
N LEU A 50 -0.27 -3.50 -5.94
CA LEU A 50 0.65 -2.43 -5.68
C LEU A 50 -0.09 -1.21 -5.15
N PHE A 51 0.48 -0.58 -4.14
CA PHE A 51 -0.09 0.62 -3.53
C PHE A 51 0.99 1.64 -3.22
N ASN A 52 0.60 2.90 -3.29
CA ASN A 52 1.42 4.00 -2.78
C ASN A 52 0.93 4.32 -1.37
N VAL A 53 1.80 4.19 -0.38
CA VAL A 53 1.44 4.49 1.00
C VAL A 53 2.38 5.53 1.57
N PRO A 54 1.87 6.46 2.40
CA PRO A 54 2.74 7.40 3.09
C PRO A 54 3.71 6.67 4.01
N LYS A 55 4.93 7.18 4.12
CA LYS A 55 5.93 6.56 4.97
C LYS A 55 5.48 6.47 6.43
N GLU A 56 4.68 7.41 6.87
CA GLU A 56 4.18 7.44 8.24
C GLU A 56 3.28 6.24 8.58
N LEU A 57 2.72 5.58 7.57
CA LEU A 57 1.87 4.41 7.77
C LEU A 57 2.62 3.09 7.72
N VAL A 58 3.89 3.12 7.37
CA VAL A 58 4.69 1.92 7.16
C VAL A 58 5.77 1.85 8.22
N GLN A 59 5.90 0.69 8.83
CA GLN A 59 6.99 0.40 9.76
C GLN A 59 7.94 -0.60 9.12
N ARG A 60 9.17 -0.19 9.02
CA ARG A 60 10.22 -1.04 8.44
C ARG A 60 10.96 -1.81 9.51
#